data_0b39be6b7373ebec3f32e8d84907b2d8
#
_entry.id   0b39be6b7373ebec3f32e8d84907b2d8
#
_cell.length_a   1.000
_cell.length_b   1.000
_cell.length_c   1.000
_cell.angle_alpha   90.00
_cell.angle_beta   90.00
_cell.angle_gamma   90.00
#
_symmetry.space_group_name_H-M   'P 1'
#
loop_
_entity.id
_entity.type
_entity.pdbx_description
1 polymer ?
#
loop_
_entity_poly.entity_id
_entity_poly.type
_entity_poly.pdbx_seq_one_letter_code
_entity_poly.pdbx_strand_id
1 'polypeptide(L)'
;MSQQELLHQLDAIMQRIRRACARCGRDPREVRLLLATKTVPAERILFALQAGQTLIGENKVQEIRDKFEALQSIPHETHFIGHLQTNKIKDILKYDVRCIQSLDRLDLAEKLQQRLETERKQMDVLI
;
A
#
# COMPACT_ATOMS: atom_id res chain seq x y z
N MET A 1 6.42 -13.50 15.77
CA MET A 1 7.60 -12.69 15.37
C MET A 1 7.70 -11.48 16.28
N SER A 2 8.84 -11.26 16.91
CA SER A 2 9.11 -10.09 17.74
C SER A 2 9.34 -8.84 16.89
N GLN A 3 9.30 -7.68 17.53
CA GLN A 3 9.64 -6.42 16.85
C GLN A 3 11.07 -6.46 16.30
N GLN A 4 12.01 -6.97 17.09
CA GLN A 4 13.41 -7.08 16.65
C GLN A 4 13.57 -8.00 15.44
N GLU A 5 12.88 -9.12 15.42
CA GLU A 5 12.89 -10.03 14.27
C GLU A 5 12.30 -9.36 13.02
N LEU A 6 11.21 -8.63 13.18
CA LEU A 6 10.61 -7.89 12.09
C LEU A 6 11.58 -6.88 11.50
N LEU A 7 12.21 -6.08 12.35
CA LEU A 7 13.17 -5.06 11.92
C LEU A 7 14.40 -5.67 11.26
N HIS A 8 14.88 -6.80 11.78
CA HIS A 8 16.00 -7.53 11.19
C HIS A 8 15.67 -8.03 9.79
N GLN A 9 14.48 -8.59 9.61
CA GLN A 9 14.03 -9.06 8.29
C GLN A 9 13.84 -7.93 7.30
N LEU A 10 13.29 -6.79 7.72
CA LEU A 10 13.17 -5.62 6.88
C LEU A 10 14.54 -5.12 6.42
N ASP A 11 15.49 -5.02 7.33
CA ASP A 11 16.83 -4.60 7.01
C ASP A 11 17.49 -5.53 5.98
N ALA A 12 17.33 -6.84 6.16
CA ALA A 12 17.86 -7.82 5.22
C ALA A 12 17.29 -7.65 3.82
N ILE A 13 15.97 -7.39 3.70
CA ILE A 13 15.32 -7.14 2.42
C ILE A 13 15.85 -5.84 1.79
N MET A 14 15.95 -4.78 2.57
CA MET A 14 16.45 -3.51 2.07
C MET A 14 17.90 -3.62 1.58
N GLN A 15 18.73 -4.38 2.27
CA GLN A 15 20.10 -4.64 1.82
C GLN A 15 20.13 -5.39 0.49
N ARG A 16 19.25 -6.36 0.30
CA ARG A 16 19.15 -7.10 -0.97
C ARG A 16 18.75 -6.17 -2.12
N ILE A 17 17.83 -5.26 -1.87
CA ILE A 17 17.43 -4.26 -2.88
C ILE A 17 18.64 -3.38 -3.23
N ARG A 18 19.36 -2.88 -2.25
CA ARG A 18 20.55 -2.04 -2.48
C ARG A 18 21.63 -2.76 -3.27
N ARG A 19 21.88 -4.03 -2.96
CA ARG A 19 22.87 -4.84 -3.68
C ARG A 19 22.46 -5.07 -5.13
N ALA A 20 21.18 -5.38 -5.38
CA ALA A 20 20.67 -5.57 -6.73
C ALA A 20 20.79 -4.28 -7.55
N CYS A 21 20.47 -3.15 -6.95
CA CYS A 21 20.60 -1.85 -7.61
C CYS A 21 22.07 -1.52 -7.94
N ALA A 22 22.98 -1.81 -7.00
CA ALA A 22 24.40 -1.58 -7.23
C ALA A 22 24.94 -2.39 -8.41
N ARG A 23 24.48 -3.63 -8.59
CA ARG A 23 24.89 -4.49 -9.70
C ARG A 23 24.49 -3.96 -11.07
N CYS A 24 23.37 -3.26 -11.16
CA CYS A 24 22.83 -2.77 -12.44
C CYS A 24 22.95 -1.25 -12.59
N GLY A 25 23.63 -0.57 -11.69
CA GLY A 25 23.81 0.88 -11.78
C GLY A 25 22.54 1.69 -11.51
N ARG A 26 21.58 1.11 -10.80
CA ARG A 26 20.31 1.77 -10.49
C ARG A 26 20.34 2.42 -9.12
N ASP A 27 19.72 3.60 -9.01
CA ASP A 27 19.55 4.26 -7.72
C ASP A 27 18.53 3.47 -6.86
N PRO A 28 18.93 2.97 -5.67
CA PRO A 28 18.00 2.23 -4.82
C PRO A 28 16.79 3.03 -4.37
N ARG A 29 16.85 4.36 -4.39
CA ARG A 29 15.71 5.22 -4.05
C ARG A 29 14.59 5.14 -5.09
N GLU A 30 14.86 4.64 -6.28
CA GLU A 30 13.85 4.42 -7.31
C GLU A 30 13.01 3.16 -7.07
N VAL A 31 13.47 2.28 -6.19
CA VAL A 31 12.78 1.03 -5.87
C VAL A 31 12.07 1.16 -4.53
N ARG A 32 10.77 0.98 -4.55
CA ARG A 32 9.95 1.08 -3.36
C ARG A 32 9.51 -0.33 -2.92
N LEU A 33 9.71 -0.63 -1.64
CA LEU A 33 9.22 -1.87 -1.06
C LEU A 33 7.76 -1.67 -0.63
N LEU A 34 6.86 -2.49 -1.19
CA LEU A 34 5.48 -2.55 -0.72
C LEU A 34 5.35 -3.72 0.24
N LEU A 35 4.88 -3.43 1.45
CA LEU A 35 4.61 -4.46 2.45
C LEU A 35 3.15 -4.90 2.31
N ALA A 36 2.94 -6.17 1.99
CA ALA A 36 1.60 -6.75 2.00
C ALA A 36 1.19 -6.97 3.46
N THR A 37 0.25 -6.15 3.92
CA THR A 37 -0.14 -6.10 5.33
C THR A 37 -1.46 -6.81 5.63
N LYS A 38 -1.99 -7.58 4.68
CA LYS A 38 -3.18 -8.39 4.91
C LYS A 38 -2.98 -9.28 6.13
N THR A 39 -3.99 -9.36 6.98
CA THR A 39 -4.00 -10.15 8.21
C THR A 39 -3.00 -9.71 9.28
N VAL A 40 -2.30 -8.59 9.07
CA VAL A 40 -1.32 -8.06 10.03
C VAL A 40 -1.98 -6.97 10.87
N PRO A 41 -1.93 -7.05 12.22
CA PRO A 41 -2.51 -6.01 13.07
C PRO A 41 -1.81 -4.66 12.90
N ALA A 42 -2.56 -3.57 13.10
CA ALA A 42 -2.04 -2.22 12.95
C ALA A 42 -0.80 -1.96 13.80
N GLU A 43 -0.75 -2.47 15.03
CA GLU A 43 0.40 -2.28 15.93
C GLU A 43 1.71 -2.83 15.34
N ARG A 44 1.63 -3.93 14.62
CA ARG A 44 2.80 -4.51 13.96
C ARG A 44 3.18 -3.72 12.71
N ILE A 45 2.20 -3.23 11.97
CA ILE A 45 2.45 -2.37 10.82
C ILE A 45 3.16 -1.09 11.27
N LEU A 46 2.77 -0.54 12.42
CA LEU A 46 3.40 0.65 12.98
C LEU A 46 4.90 0.44 13.24
N PHE A 47 5.32 -0.75 13.66
CA PHE A 47 6.74 -1.03 13.83
C PHE A 47 7.53 -0.84 12.52
N ALA A 48 6.96 -1.34 11.41
CA ALA A 48 7.59 -1.18 10.10
C ALA A 48 7.60 0.29 9.64
N LEU A 49 6.51 1.01 9.87
CA LEU A 49 6.44 2.43 9.52
C LEU A 49 7.41 3.25 10.36
N GLN A 50 7.55 2.96 11.65
CA GLN A 50 8.52 3.62 12.52
C GLN A 50 9.95 3.35 12.07
N ALA A 51 10.19 2.22 11.44
CA ALA A 51 11.52 1.86 10.90
C ALA A 51 11.82 2.51 9.54
N GLY A 52 10.91 3.34 9.02
CA GLY A 52 11.13 4.08 7.78
C GLY A 52 10.41 3.54 6.56
N GLN A 53 9.64 2.46 6.69
CA GLN A 53 8.81 1.99 5.58
C GLN A 53 7.64 2.94 5.37
N THR A 54 7.26 3.15 4.11
CA THR A 54 6.24 4.15 3.77
C THR A 54 5.12 3.62 2.89
N LEU A 55 5.17 2.35 2.49
CA LEU A 55 4.23 1.81 1.50
C LEU A 55 3.68 0.47 1.96
N ILE A 56 2.37 0.41 2.14
CA ILE A 56 1.68 -0.82 2.51
C ILE A 56 0.65 -1.20 1.45
N GLY A 57 0.32 -2.49 1.37
CA GLY A 57 -0.68 -3.00 0.44
C GLY A 57 -1.71 -3.87 1.15
N GLU A 58 -2.97 -3.57 0.93
CA GLU A 58 -4.10 -4.34 1.46
C GLU A 58 -4.92 -4.94 0.33
N ASN A 59 -5.53 -6.08 0.58
CA ASN A 59 -6.38 -6.74 -0.39
C ASN A 59 -7.86 -6.79 -0.01
N LYS A 60 -8.23 -6.21 1.14
CA LYS A 60 -9.62 -6.12 1.59
C LYS A 60 -9.91 -4.74 2.15
N VAL A 61 -10.99 -4.14 1.69
CA VAL A 61 -11.43 -2.82 2.15
C VAL A 61 -11.69 -2.83 3.66
N GLN A 62 -12.22 -3.94 4.19
CA GLN A 62 -12.49 -4.06 5.62
C GLN A 62 -11.23 -3.87 6.47
N GLU A 63 -10.10 -4.45 6.06
CA GLU A 63 -8.85 -4.27 6.79
C GLU A 63 -8.34 -2.85 6.72
N ILE A 64 -8.49 -2.18 5.58
CA ILE A 64 -8.13 -0.76 5.45
C ILE A 64 -8.93 0.07 6.45
N ARG A 65 -10.24 -0.14 6.51
CA ARG A 65 -11.14 0.56 7.42
C ARG A 65 -10.74 0.34 8.87
N ASP A 66 -10.54 -0.91 9.25
CA ASP A 66 -10.27 -1.27 10.65
C ASP A 66 -8.94 -0.72 11.15
N LYS A 67 -7.97 -0.55 10.27
CA LYS A 67 -6.62 -0.09 10.63
C LYS A 67 -6.43 1.41 10.44
N PHE A 68 -7.35 2.09 9.78
CA PHE A 68 -7.17 3.45 9.29
C PHE A 68 -6.76 4.43 10.40
N GLU A 69 -7.52 4.48 11.50
CA GLU A 69 -7.24 5.42 12.57
C GLU A 69 -5.90 5.16 13.24
N ALA A 70 -5.61 3.89 13.53
CA ALA A 70 -4.36 3.53 14.19
C ALA A 70 -3.13 3.89 13.38
N LEU A 71 -3.22 3.82 12.05
CA LEU A 71 -2.09 4.09 11.16
C LEU A 71 -1.92 5.57 10.81
N GLN A 72 -2.88 6.43 11.19
CA GLN A 72 -2.80 7.87 10.87
C GLN A 72 -1.65 8.58 11.59
N SER A 73 -1.12 8.03 12.65
CA SER A 73 -0.05 8.66 13.43
C SER A 73 1.29 8.76 12.69
N ILE A 74 1.48 7.95 11.64
CA ILE A 74 2.73 7.95 10.86
C ILE A 74 2.39 8.09 9.38
N PRO A 75 2.95 9.08 8.66
CA PRO A 75 2.71 9.25 7.23
C PRO A 75 3.12 8.01 6.42
N HIS A 76 2.26 7.58 5.52
CA HIS A 76 2.51 6.43 4.65
C HIS A 76 1.53 6.45 3.49
N GLU A 77 1.78 5.61 2.48
CA GLU A 77 0.84 5.36 1.40
C GLU A 77 0.25 3.96 1.51
N THR A 78 -1.03 3.85 1.22
CA THR A 78 -1.73 2.57 1.12
C THR A 78 -2.12 2.31 -0.33
N HIS A 79 -1.75 1.15 -0.85
CA HIS A 79 -2.18 0.66 -2.16
C HIS A 79 -3.17 -0.49 -1.97
N PHE A 80 -4.12 -0.59 -2.88
CA PHE A 80 -5.04 -1.73 -2.92
C PHE A 80 -4.49 -2.75 -3.93
N ILE A 81 -4.21 -3.96 -3.47
CA ILE A 81 -3.53 -4.97 -4.28
C ILE A 81 -4.37 -6.22 -4.51
N GLY A 82 -5.66 -6.19 -4.16
CA GLY A 82 -6.58 -7.30 -4.30
C GLY A 82 -7.72 -7.03 -5.28
N HIS A 83 -8.63 -7.99 -5.42
CA HIS A 83 -9.82 -7.81 -6.25
C HIS A 83 -10.73 -6.75 -5.64
N LEU A 84 -11.03 -5.70 -6.40
CA LEU A 84 -11.89 -4.61 -5.94
C LEU A 84 -13.30 -4.75 -6.51
N GLN A 85 -14.28 -4.88 -5.63
CA GLN A 85 -15.68 -4.84 -6.01
C GLN A 85 -16.10 -3.39 -6.30
N THR A 86 -16.95 -3.19 -7.31
CA THR A 86 -17.37 -1.85 -7.72
C THR A 86 -18.10 -1.09 -6.61
N ASN A 87 -18.83 -1.80 -5.75
CA ASN A 87 -19.55 -1.17 -4.63
C ASN A 87 -18.64 -0.74 -3.48
N LYS A 88 -17.32 -0.97 -3.59
CA LYS A 88 -16.32 -0.57 -2.58
C LYS A 88 -15.47 0.62 -3.00
N ILE A 89 -15.68 1.15 -4.19
CA ILE A 89 -14.89 2.30 -4.70
C ILE A 89 -15.00 3.50 -3.76
N LYS A 90 -16.19 3.79 -3.25
CA LYS A 90 -16.41 4.89 -2.33
C LYS A 90 -15.53 4.79 -1.08
N ASP A 91 -15.42 3.59 -0.53
CA ASP A 91 -14.59 3.35 0.66
C ASP A 91 -13.10 3.50 0.34
N ILE A 92 -12.66 3.03 -0.82
CA ILE A 92 -11.29 3.19 -1.28
C ILE A 92 -10.90 4.67 -1.29
N LEU A 93 -11.77 5.53 -1.81
CA LEU A 93 -11.52 6.96 -1.85
C LEU A 93 -11.60 7.61 -0.46
N LYS A 94 -12.51 7.14 0.38
CA LYS A 94 -12.68 7.66 1.73
C LYS A 94 -11.44 7.41 2.60
N TYR A 95 -10.79 6.27 2.45
CA TYR A 95 -9.64 5.88 3.27
C TYR A 95 -8.29 6.17 2.62
N ASP A 96 -8.27 7.10 1.68
CA ASP A 96 -7.05 7.67 1.10
C ASP A 96 -6.11 6.63 0.47
N VAL A 97 -6.67 5.65 -0.21
CA VAL A 97 -5.88 4.71 -1.01
C VAL A 97 -5.30 5.45 -2.21
N ARG A 98 -3.98 5.37 -2.40
CA ARG A 98 -3.26 6.14 -3.42
C ARG A 98 -3.17 5.46 -4.77
N CYS A 99 -3.24 4.14 -4.81
CA CYS A 99 -3.10 3.37 -6.04
C CYS A 99 -3.89 2.08 -5.95
N ILE A 100 -4.60 1.75 -7.01
CA ILE A 100 -5.20 0.43 -7.20
C ILE A 100 -4.30 -0.31 -8.18
N GLN A 101 -3.61 -1.35 -7.72
CA GLN A 101 -2.68 -2.13 -8.53
C GLN A 101 -3.36 -3.27 -9.31
N SER A 102 -4.66 -3.42 -9.14
CA SER A 102 -5.43 -4.57 -9.60
C SER A 102 -6.61 -4.16 -10.47
N LEU A 103 -6.44 -3.13 -11.31
CA LEU A 103 -7.47 -2.71 -12.25
C LEU A 103 -7.52 -3.72 -13.41
N ASP A 104 -8.50 -4.61 -13.37
CA ASP A 104 -8.53 -5.80 -14.22
C ASP A 104 -9.77 -5.90 -15.11
N ARG A 105 -10.66 -4.90 -15.10
CA ARG A 105 -11.85 -4.94 -15.92
C ARG A 105 -12.41 -3.55 -16.21
N LEU A 106 -13.12 -3.45 -17.33
CA LEU A 106 -13.60 -2.19 -17.85
C LEU A 106 -14.67 -1.54 -16.97
N ASP A 107 -15.61 -2.32 -16.44
CA ASP A 107 -16.66 -1.76 -15.58
C ASP A 107 -16.10 -1.13 -14.30
N LEU A 108 -15.05 -1.71 -13.73
CA LEU A 108 -14.37 -1.13 -12.58
C LEU A 108 -13.71 0.19 -12.98
N ALA A 109 -13.02 0.23 -14.12
CA ALA A 109 -12.36 1.44 -14.61
C ALA A 109 -13.36 2.57 -14.82
N GLU A 110 -14.50 2.28 -15.44
CA GLU A 110 -15.54 3.27 -15.70
C GLU A 110 -16.14 3.84 -14.42
N LYS A 111 -16.50 2.97 -13.47
CA LYS A 111 -17.08 3.39 -12.20
C LYS A 111 -16.07 4.15 -11.34
N LEU A 112 -14.82 3.75 -11.37
CA LEU A 112 -13.76 4.45 -10.68
C LEU A 112 -13.60 5.86 -11.23
N GLN A 113 -13.55 6.01 -12.56
CA GLN A 113 -13.43 7.30 -13.21
C GLN A 113 -14.58 8.22 -12.87
N GLN A 114 -15.82 7.72 -12.91
CA GLN A 114 -17.00 8.48 -12.55
C GLN A 114 -16.93 9.01 -11.12
N ARG A 115 -16.49 8.17 -10.20
CA ARG A 115 -16.38 8.55 -8.79
C ARG A 115 -15.27 9.56 -8.55
N LEU A 116 -14.14 9.39 -9.21
CA LEU A 116 -13.03 10.34 -9.13
C LEU A 116 -13.43 11.72 -9.64
N GLU A 117 -14.18 11.79 -10.75
CA GLU A 117 -14.69 13.05 -11.26
C GLU A 117 -15.65 13.70 -10.27
N THR A 118 -16.59 12.95 -9.71
CA THR A 118 -17.56 13.45 -8.73
C THR A 118 -16.87 14.03 -7.50
N GLU A 119 -15.85 13.37 -7.00
CA GLU A 119 -15.13 13.80 -5.81
C GLU A 119 -13.94 14.72 -6.10
N ARG A 120 -13.67 15.01 -7.37
CA ARG A 120 -12.55 15.85 -7.84
C ARG A 120 -11.22 15.34 -7.31
N LYS A 121 -11.00 14.04 -7.41
CA LYS A 121 -9.79 13.35 -6.97
C LYS A 121 -9.07 12.69 -8.13
N GLN A 122 -7.80 12.40 -7.92
CA GLN A 122 -6.98 11.63 -8.84
C GLN A 122 -6.42 10.40 -8.12
N MET A 123 -6.16 9.35 -8.89
CA MET A 123 -5.62 8.12 -8.33
C MET A 123 -4.76 7.42 -9.39
N ASP A 124 -3.65 6.85 -8.96
CA ASP A 124 -2.84 6.00 -9.82
C ASP A 124 -3.46 4.60 -9.89
N VAL A 125 -3.33 3.98 -11.05
CA VAL A 125 -3.76 2.60 -11.25
C VAL A 125 -2.71 1.82 -12.03
N LEU A 126 -2.65 0.52 -11.80
CA LEU A 126 -1.89 -0.41 -12.61
C LEU A 126 -2.85 -1.39 -13.28
N ILE A 127 -2.59 -1.63 -14.55
CA ILE A 127 -3.42 -2.51 -15.37
C ILE A 127 -2.76 -3.88 -15.49
#